data_b0a4abef744077010c55bcd7264b9b72
#
_entry.id   b0a4abef744077010c55bcd7264b9b72
#
_cell.length_a   1.000
_cell.length_b   1.000
_cell.length_c   1.000
_cell.angle_alpha   90.00
_cell.angle_beta   90.00
_cell.angle_gamma   90.00
#
_symmetry.space_group_name_H-M   'P 1'
#
loop_
_entity.id
_entity.type
_entity.pdbx_description
1 polymer ?
#
loop_
_entity_poly.entity_id
_entity_poly.type
_entity_poly.pdbx_seq_one_letter_code
_entity_poly.pdbx_strand_id
1 'polypeptide(L)'
;AARNAYKAECEDAQAHYPKMKLLKKIDLKGCGTGRQLRFGHLLGNGEYQMVMAQCQKRVNRDAYGTISCLTAFDLDGNILWQHGEPTDNHDIGTISADMPMQIYDIDGDGFDEVITAKNFEVLILDGRTGEVKKRAKTPFSTPEEDGTIIGVPDKIYAFDRINPDGMRICNFRGLEKPRDILIKDRYCRVYALNDDLEVMWHFQSDKNTGHFPFAIDINGDGHDELLVGYNMLDYNGNKMWTMPVNEDHIDEIVPGKFESGPHKGTKFFACVAGKEGFLISDFNGKLLKKDGIGHAQRVSLANYLPNRPGYEIVVVNFWGHQGIIYFYDSEGNQLWEMENELNGNLLTPVNWTGDGQDFILLNADVERGGMIDGNGIQVVKFPDDGHPTMCAEAVNLCGDTRDEIVTWDYDSMYIYTQDDAPKDDVYAPFKYPDYNASNYRGEYSYREKWW
;
A
#
# COMPACT_ATOMS: atom_id res chain seq x y z
N ALA A 1 -12.87 -34.68 -5.95
CA ALA A 1 -14.28 -34.28 -6.20
C ALA A 1 -14.46 -32.80 -5.92
N ALA A 2 -14.14 -32.29 -4.72
CA ALA A 2 -14.31 -30.87 -4.37
C ALA A 2 -13.51 -29.92 -5.27
N ARG A 3 -12.23 -30.22 -5.55
CA ARG A 3 -11.39 -29.39 -6.45
C ARG A 3 -11.97 -29.29 -7.87
N ASN A 4 -12.53 -30.39 -8.39
CA ASN A 4 -13.16 -30.37 -9.72
C ASN A 4 -14.48 -29.59 -9.73
N ALA A 5 -15.24 -29.63 -8.63
CA ALA A 5 -16.45 -28.83 -8.51
C ALA A 5 -16.12 -27.32 -8.46
N TYR A 6 -15.15 -26.93 -7.64
CA TYR A 6 -14.67 -25.54 -7.58
C TYR A 6 -14.17 -25.04 -8.94
N LYS A 7 -13.37 -25.88 -9.65
CA LYS A 7 -12.89 -25.52 -10.99
C LYS A 7 -14.03 -25.29 -11.98
N ALA A 8 -15.04 -26.15 -11.96
CA ALA A 8 -16.20 -26.01 -12.84
C ALA A 8 -17.02 -24.74 -12.49
N GLU A 9 -17.14 -24.41 -11.21
CA GLU A 9 -17.79 -23.18 -10.74
C GLU A 9 -17.02 -21.92 -11.20
N CYS A 10 -15.68 -21.92 -11.10
CA CYS A 10 -14.85 -20.85 -11.62
C CYS A 10 -14.98 -20.70 -13.14
N GLU A 11 -14.96 -21.81 -13.90
CA GLU A 11 -15.11 -21.78 -15.36
C GLU A 11 -16.49 -21.20 -15.77
N ASP A 12 -17.54 -21.55 -15.07
CA ASP A 12 -18.89 -21.00 -15.29
C ASP A 12 -18.91 -19.50 -14.97
N ALA A 13 -18.39 -19.09 -13.81
CA ALA A 13 -18.34 -17.69 -13.40
C ALA A 13 -17.54 -16.83 -14.39
N GLN A 14 -16.36 -17.29 -14.82
CA GLN A 14 -15.51 -16.56 -15.79
C GLN A 14 -16.18 -16.26 -17.12
N ALA A 15 -17.21 -17.03 -17.50
CA ALA A 15 -17.98 -16.78 -18.71
C ALA A 15 -18.86 -15.50 -18.63
N HIS A 16 -19.10 -15.00 -17.41
CA HIS A 16 -20.00 -13.87 -17.16
C HIS A 16 -19.28 -12.54 -16.92
N TYR A 17 -17.96 -12.55 -16.81
CA TYR A 17 -17.15 -11.35 -16.53
C TYR A 17 -16.25 -10.98 -17.71
N PRO A 18 -15.93 -9.67 -17.89
CA PRO A 18 -14.94 -9.24 -18.87
C PRO A 18 -13.59 -9.94 -18.62
N LYS A 19 -12.93 -10.35 -19.69
CA LYS A 19 -11.60 -10.95 -19.61
C LYS A 19 -10.52 -9.89 -19.65
N MET A 20 -9.34 -10.24 -19.17
CA MET A 20 -8.17 -9.39 -19.34
C MET A 20 -7.75 -9.35 -20.82
N LYS A 21 -7.65 -8.15 -21.35
CA LYS A 21 -7.16 -7.83 -22.68
C LYS A 21 -5.88 -7.03 -22.55
N LEU A 22 -4.82 -7.52 -23.17
CA LEU A 22 -3.56 -6.79 -23.19
C LEU A 22 -3.73 -5.44 -23.87
N LEU A 23 -3.41 -4.37 -23.12
CA LEU A 23 -3.45 -2.99 -23.58
C LEU A 23 -2.06 -2.55 -24.08
N LYS A 24 -1.02 -2.77 -23.26
CA LYS A 24 0.35 -2.35 -23.54
C LYS A 24 1.38 -3.34 -23.03
N LYS A 25 2.52 -3.38 -23.72
CA LYS A 25 3.78 -3.97 -23.25
C LYS A 25 4.84 -2.88 -23.21
N ILE A 26 5.57 -2.80 -22.12
CA ILE A 26 6.64 -1.82 -21.92
C ILE A 26 7.93 -2.60 -21.65
N ASP A 27 9.01 -2.24 -22.33
CA ASP A 27 10.36 -2.73 -22.05
C ASP A 27 10.93 -1.92 -20.87
N LEU A 28 11.30 -2.60 -19.78
CA LEU A 28 11.86 -1.99 -18.58
C LEU A 28 13.38 -2.07 -18.50
N LYS A 29 14.05 -2.56 -19.54
CA LYS A 29 15.51 -2.60 -19.57
C LYS A 29 16.09 -1.20 -19.45
N GLY A 30 17.04 -1.05 -18.53
CA GLY A 30 17.64 0.24 -18.23
C GLY A 30 16.82 1.15 -17.30
N CYS A 31 15.62 0.75 -16.89
CA CYS A 31 14.82 1.49 -15.90
C CYS A 31 15.35 1.35 -14.45
N GLY A 32 16.21 0.37 -14.18
CA GLY A 32 16.55 0.08 -12.79
C GLY A 32 15.33 -0.36 -12.02
N THR A 33 14.79 -1.50 -12.41
CA THR A 33 13.50 -1.99 -11.92
C THR A 33 13.56 -2.43 -10.47
N GLY A 34 12.50 -2.21 -9.76
CA GLY A 34 12.26 -2.65 -8.40
C GLY A 34 10.81 -3.05 -8.18
N ARG A 35 10.52 -3.41 -6.95
CA ARG A 35 9.16 -3.76 -6.54
C ARG A 35 8.25 -2.55 -6.44
N GLN A 36 8.81 -1.37 -6.17
CA GLN A 36 8.01 -0.19 -5.89
C GLN A 36 7.78 0.65 -7.13
N LEU A 37 6.52 0.79 -7.48
CA LEU A 37 6.00 1.58 -8.58
C LEU A 37 4.95 2.55 -8.04
N ARG A 38 4.99 3.80 -8.51
CA ARG A 38 3.99 4.82 -8.23
C ARG A 38 3.48 5.43 -9.51
N PHE A 39 2.27 5.95 -9.46
CA PHE A 39 1.58 6.61 -10.55
C PHE A 39 1.26 8.05 -10.15
N GLY A 40 1.38 9.00 -11.08
CA GLY A 40 1.04 10.39 -10.83
C GLY A 40 1.00 11.22 -12.10
N HIS A 41 0.62 12.49 -11.98
CA HIS A 41 0.49 13.44 -13.08
C HIS A 41 1.70 14.35 -13.19
N LEU A 42 2.88 13.75 -13.45
CA LEU A 42 4.15 14.47 -13.48
C LEU A 42 4.18 15.57 -14.55
N LEU A 43 3.53 15.37 -15.68
CA LEU A 43 3.53 16.29 -16.81
C LEU A 43 2.33 17.26 -16.83
N GLY A 44 1.38 17.10 -15.90
CA GLY A 44 0.19 17.95 -15.85
C GLY A 44 -0.71 17.92 -17.09
N ASN A 45 -0.57 16.89 -17.92
CA ASN A 45 -1.30 16.72 -19.17
C ASN A 45 -2.59 15.88 -19.04
N GLY A 46 -2.95 15.49 -17.82
CA GLY A 46 -4.09 14.64 -17.53
C GLY A 46 -3.84 13.14 -17.72
N GLU A 47 -2.64 12.75 -18.17
CA GLU A 47 -2.23 11.35 -18.28
C GLU A 47 -1.35 10.96 -17.09
N TYR A 48 -1.41 9.70 -16.69
CA TYR A 48 -0.50 9.16 -15.69
C TYR A 48 0.89 8.94 -16.28
N GLN A 49 1.88 9.23 -15.47
CA GLN A 49 3.25 8.77 -15.61
C GLN A 49 3.57 7.85 -14.44
N MET A 50 4.64 7.09 -14.56
CA MET A 50 5.08 6.12 -13.57
C MET A 50 6.46 6.48 -13.05
N VAL A 51 6.68 6.21 -11.76
CA VAL A 51 8.02 6.27 -11.17
C VAL A 51 8.35 4.93 -10.54
N MET A 52 9.41 4.31 -11.02
CA MET A 52 9.97 3.07 -10.51
C MET A 52 11.10 3.38 -9.53
N ALA A 53 11.09 2.74 -8.36
CA ALA A 53 12.17 2.84 -7.39
C ALA A 53 12.99 1.55 -7.35
N GLN A 54 14.23 1.63 -7.77
CA GLN A 54 15.21 0.56 -7.57
C GLN A 54 15.87 0.70 -6.21
N CYS A 55 16.03 -0.41 -5.50
CA CYS A 55 16.48 -0.44 -4.14
C CYS A 55 17.71 -1.33 -3.95
N GLN A 56 18.54 -0.97 -2.99
CA GLN A 56 19.73 -1.72 -2.59
C GLN A 56 19.74 -1.93 -1.08
N LYS A 57 20.34 -3.01 -0.63
CA LYS A 57 20.63 -3.22 0.79
C LYS A 57 21.79 -2.31 1.24
N ARG A 58 21.60 -1.57 2.33
CA ARG A 58 22.67 -0.84 2.99
C ARG A 58 23.56 -1.77 3.81
N VAL A 59 22.94 -2.73 4.47
CA VAL A 59 23.60 -3.76 5.26
C VAL A 59 22.97 -5.09 4.90
N ASN A 60 23.62 -6.19 5.28
CA ASN A 60 23.13 -7.54 4.96
C ASN A 60 21.87 -7.91 5.76
N ARG A 61 20.83 -7.06 5.67
CA ARG A 61 19.49 -7.26 6.25
C ARG A 61 18.47 -6.54 5.39
N ASP A 62 17.29 -7.10 5.28
CA ASP A 62 16.15 -6.51 4.59
C ASP A 62 15.64 -5.21 5.24
N ALA A 63 15.87 -5.06 6.55
CA ALA A 63 15.47 -3.90 7.35
C ALA A 63 16.12 -2.57 6.94
N TYR A 64 17.22 -2.57 6.18
CA TYR A 64 17.99 -1.38 5.89
C TYR A 64 18.26 -1.21 4.41
N GLY A 65 17.19 -1.08 3.66
CA GLY A 65 17.25 -0.72 2.24
C GLY A 65 17.48 0.77 2.01
N THR A 66 17.85 1.12 0.79
CA THR A 66 17.86 2.48 0.27
C THR A 66 17.47 2.48 -1.19
N ILE A 67 16.86 3.57 -1.64
CA ILE A 67 16.63 3.79 -3.07
C ILE A 67 17.97 4.09 -3.74
N SER A 68 18.32 3.32 -4.78
CA SER A 68 19.52 3.53 -5.59
C SER A 68 19.23 4.38 -6.82
N CYS A 69 18.09 4.17 -7.46
CA CYS A 69 17.66 4.90 -8.64
C CYS A 69 16.14 5.09 -8.63
N LEU A 70 15.70 6.25 -9.09
CA LEU A 70 14.33 6.53 -9.48
C LEU A 70 14.30 6.73 -10.98
N THR A 71 13.37 6.08 -11.67
CA THR A 71 13.14 6.25 -13.10
C THR A 71 11.69 6.66 -13.33
N ALA A 72 11.49 7.84 -13.90
CA ALA A 72 10.19 8.27 -14.38
C ALA A 72 10.03 7.93 -15.87
N PHE A 73 8.88 7.41 -16.23
CA PHE A 73 8.55 7.05 -17.60
C PHE A 73 7.05 7.18 -17.87
N ASP A 74 6.69 7.36 -19.13
CA ASP A 74 5.30 7.44 -19.56
C ASP A 74 4.69 6.06 -19.82
N LEU A 75 3.39 6.02 -20.15
CA LEU A 75 2.67 4.79 -20.45
C LEU A 75 3.10 4.12 -21.77
N ASP A 76 3.93 4.76 -22.56
CA ASP A 76 4.56 4.19 -23.77
C ASP A 76 5.95 3.63 -23.50
N GLY A 77 6.45 3.78 -22.26
CA GLY A 77 7.77 3.30 -21.83
C GLY A 77 8.91 4.26 -22.14
N ASN A 78 8.62 5.49 -22.56
CA ASN A 78 9.66 6.50 -22.76
C ASN A 78 10.16 6.99 -21.41
N ILE A 79 11.46 6.85 -21.16
CA ILE A 79 12.10 7.39 -19.96
C ILE A 79 12.10 8.91 -20.04
N LEU A 80 11.50 9.54 -19.04
CA LEU A 80 11.48 11.01 -18.91
C LEU A 80 12.76 11.51 -18.23
N TRP A 81 13.13 10.86 -17.13
CA TRP A 81 14.34 11.15 -16.38
C TRP A 81 14.72 9.99 -15.45
N GLN A 82 15.99 10.01 -15.01
CA GLN A 82 16.50 9.11 -13.96
C GLN A 82 17.24 9.92 -12.91
N HIS A 83 17.01 9.58 -11.65
CA HIS A 83 17.70 10.16 -10.49
C HIS A 83 18.44 9.06 -9.74
N GLY A 84 19.76 8.97 -9.93
CA GLY A 84 20.61 7.87 -9.50
C GLY A 84 21.03 6.99 -10.69
N GLU A 85 21.73 5.90 -10.38
CA GLU A 85 22.29 5.00 -11.38
C GLU A 85 21.48 3.70 -11.40
N PRO A 86 20.80 3.38 -12.51
CA PRO A 86 20.12 2.09 -12.65
C PRO A 86 21.14 0.95 -12.77
N THR A 87 20.73 -0.24 -12.35
CA THR A 87 21.53 -1.46 -12.52
C THR A 87 20.66 -2.63 -12.93
N ASP A 88 21.16 -3.46 -13.83
CA ASP A 88 20.55 -4.74 -14.19
C ASP A 88 21.07 -5.91 -13.33
N ASN A 89 21.90 -5.63 -12.33
CA ASN A 89 22.36 -6.63 -11.39
C ASN A 89 21.31 -6.88 -10.30
N HIS A 90 20.47 -7.86 -10.50
CA HIS A 90 19.39 -8.22 -9.62
C HIS A 90 19.87 -8.78 -8.25
N ASP A 91 21.12 -9.22 -8.15
CA ASP A 91 21.69 -9.74 -6.90
C ASP A 91 21.98 -8.67 -5.85
N ILE A 92 22.17 -7.40 -6.27
CA ILE A 92 22.40 -6.28 -5.36
C ILE A 92 21.10 -5.60 -4.93
N GLY A 93 20.01 -5.85 -5.63
CA GLY A 93 18.70 -5.33 -5.30
C GLY A 93 18.16 -5.89 -3.99
N THR A 94 17.22 -5.20 -3.39
CA THR A 94 16.41 -5.71 -2.29
C THR A 94 14.95 -5.64 -2.67
N ILE A 95 14.21 -6.66 -2.27
CA ILE A 95 12.76 -6.68 -2.34
C ILE A 95 12.13 -6.14 -1.05
N SER A 96 12.89 -5.39 -0.24
CA SER A 96 12.34 -4.73 0.94
C SER A 96 11.06 -4.00 0.54
N ALA A 97 10.07 -4.18 1.35
CA ALA A 97 8.73 -3.81 1.04
C ALA A 97 8.50 -2.32 1.06
N ASP A 98 9.16 -1.66 1.97
CA ASP A 98 8.85 -0.30 2.34
C ASP A 98 9.96 0.60 1.81
N MET A 99 9.61 1.45 0.87
CA MET A 99 10.50 2.46 0.35
C MET A 99 9.85 3.82 0.43
N PRO A 100 10.60 4.81 0.91
CA PRO A 100 10.07 6.15 1.13
C PRO A 100 9.96 6.90 -0.20
N MET A 101 8.84 6.73 -0.90
CA MET A 101 8.54 7.46 -2.14
C MET A 101 7.04 7.71 -2.23
N GLN A 102 6.65 8.95 -2.53
CA GLN A 102 5.30 9.36 -2.87
C GLN A 102 5.32 10.29 -4.09
N ILE A 103 4.22 10.32 -4.83
CA ILE A 103 4.00 11.28 -5.92
C ILE A 103 2.82 12.15 -5.55
N TYR A 104 3.00 13.46 -5.51
CA TYR A 104 1.96 14.40 -5.10
C TYR A 104 2.34 15.83 -5.44
N ASP A 105 1.36 16.64 -5.86
CA ASP A 105 1.50 18.10 -6.04
C ASP A 105 1.56 18.79 -4.67
N ILE A 106 2.76 18.75 -4.05
CA ILE A 106 2.94 19.23 -2.67
C ILE A 106 3.04 20.76 -2.59
N ASP A 107 3.46 21.43 -3.65
CA ASP A 107 3.56 22.89 -3.66
C ASP A 107 2.37 23.58 -4.33
N GLY A 108 1.48 22.82 -4.97
CA GLY A 108 0.23 23.31 -5.55
C GLY A 108 0.41 24.00 -6.91
N ASP A 109 1.46 23.68 -7.64
CA ASP A 109 1.73 24.26 -8.96
C ASP A 109 1.01 23.53 -10.12
N GLY A 110 0.34 22.42 -9.83
CA GLY A 110 -0.42 21.62 -10.78
C GLY A 110 0.39 20.51 -11.45
N PHE A 111 1.62 20.28 -11.01
CA PHE A 111 2.47 19.19 -11.43
C PHE A 111 2.89 18.39 -10.20
N ASP A 112 2.78 17.07 -10.27
CA ASP A 112 3.17 16.24 -9.14
C ASP A 112 4.69 16.23 -8.95
N GLU A 113 5.15 16.39 -7.71
CA GLU A 113 6.50 16.12 -7.29
C GLU A 113 6.70 14.65 -6.97
N VAL A 114 7.97 14.22 -6.98
CA VAL A 114 8.39 12.96 -6.39
C VAL A 114 9.07 13.25 -5.06
N ILE A 115 8.41 12.85 -3.97
CA ILE A 115 8.90 13.03 -2.61
C ILE A 115 9.54 11.70 -2.18
N THR A 116 10.78 11.74 -1.72
CA THR A 116 11.52 10.51 -1.40
C THR A 116 12.56 10.73 -0.30
N ALA A 117 13.08 9.63 0.24
CA ALA A 117 14.27 9.67 1.08
C ALA A 117 15.34 8.72 0.51
N LYS A 118 16.52 9.27 0.28
CA LYS A 118 17.66 8.58 -0.33
C LYS A 118 18.96 9.05 0.29
N ASN A 119 19.86 8.14 0.61
CA ASN A 119 21.18 8.47 1.16
C ASN A 119 21.14 9.41 2.38
N PHE A 120 20.21 9.17 3.31
CA PHE A 120 19.99 10.00 4.50
C PHE A 120 19.62 11.46 4.19
N GLU A 121 18.96 11.68 3.07
CA GLU A 121 18.34 12.94 2.70
C GLU A 121 16.88 12.71 2.34
N VAL A 122 16.00 13.62 2.77
CA VAL A 122 14.66 13.76 2.22
C VAL A 122 14.77 14.70 1.02
N LEU A 123 14.16 14.32 -0.08
CA LEU A 123 14.21 15.05 -1.34
C LEU A 123 12.79 15.32 -1.84
N ILE A 124 12.57 16.51 -2.38
CA ILE A 124 11.42 16.83 -3.22
C ILE A 124 11.98 17.11 -4.62
N LEU A 125 11.61 16.27 -5.58
CA LEU A 125 12.05 16.35 -6.97
C LEU A 125 10.93 16.94 -7.82
N ASP A 126 11.27 17.82 -8.76
CA ASP A 126 10.35 18.22 -9.83
C ASP A 126 9.96 16.98 -10.65
N GLY A 127 8.69 16.69 -10.74
CA GLY A 127 8.20 15.47 -11.40
C GLY A 127 8.46 15.45 -12.91
N ARG A 128 8.59 16.63 -13.55
CA ARG A 128 8.83 16.77 -14.99
C ARG A 128 10.28 16.46 -15.36
N THR A 129 11.23 16.78 -14.46
CA THR A 129 12.66 16.80 -14.79
C THR A 129 13.52 15.90 -13.91
N GLY A 130 13.02 15.48 -12.74
CA GLY A 130 13.79 14.78 -11.73
C GLY A 130 14.81 15.65 -10.99
N GLU A 131 14.83 16.96 -11.22
CA GLU A 131 15.70 17.90 -10.52
C GLU A 131 15.27 18.12 -9.09
N VAL A 132 16.23 18.30 -8.20
CA VAL A 132 15.95 18.51 -6.77
C VAL A 132 15.42 19.93 -6.54
N LYS A 133 14.16 20.06 -6.17
CA LYS A 133 13.54 21.33 -5.73
C LYS A 133 13.93 21.66 -4.29
N LYS A 134 13.87 20.66 -3.38
CA LYS A 134 14.22 20.82 -1.96
C LYS A 134 14.97 19.60 -1.44
N ARG A 135 15.86 19.79 -0.50
CA ARG A 135 16.54 18.71 0.23
C ARG A 135 16.84 19.06 1.68
N ALA A 136 16.77 18.07 2.54
CA ALA A 136 17.25 18.16 3.90
C ALA A 136 17.87 16.82 4.33
N LYS A 137 18.86 16.85 5.22
CA LYS A 137 19.35 15.62 5.86
C LYS A 137 18.25 15.04 6.75
N THR A 138 18.15 13.71 6.77
CA THR A 138 17.27 13.06 7.74
C THR A 138 17.73 13.35 9.17
N PRO A 139 16.82 13.41 10.14
CA PRO A 139 17.17 13.64 11.54
C PRO A 139 18.21 12.65 12.05
N PHE A 140 18.97 13.05 13.05
CA PHE A 140 19.86 12.13 13.73
C PHE A 140 19.05 11.12 14.54
N SER A 141 19.53 9.89 14.59
CA SER A 141 19.21 8.95 15.66
C SER A 141 19.99 9.43 16.88
N THR A 142 19.29 9.94 17.90
CA THR A 142 19.93 10.66 18.98
C THR A 142 20.57 9.72 20.01
N PRO A 143 21.61 10.18 20.74
CA PRO A 143 22.19 9.41 21.84
C PRO A 143 21.18 9.06 22.94
N GLU A 144 20.19 9.91 23.15
CA GLU A 144 19.11 9.68 24.12
C GLU A 144 18.26 8.46 23.78
N GLU A 145 18.23 8.12 22.52
CA GLU A 145 17.56 6.91 22.01
C GLU A 145 18.47 5.68 22.10
N ASP A 146 19.71 5.83 22.56
CA ASP A 146 20.80 4.83 22.73
C ASP A 146 21.04 3.89 21.51
N GLY A 147 20.37 4.13 20.41
CA GLY A 147 20.42 3.31 19.20
C GLY A 147 19.78 1.92 19.35
N THR A 148 19.16 1.62 20.47
CA THR A 148 18.48 0.34 20.69
C THR A 148 17.12 0.35 19.98
N ILE A 149 16.88 -0.70 19.20
CA ILE A 149 15.61 -0.88 18.48
C ILE A 149 14.68 -1.71 19.35
N ILE A 150 13.66 -1.07 19.88
CA ILE A 150 12.64 -1.74 20.71
C ILE A 150 11.75 -2.63 19.82
N GLY A 151 11.37 -3.78 20.33
CA GLY A 151 10.62 -4.79 19.55
C GLY A 151 11.50 -5.65 18.64
N VAL A 152 12.78 -5.32 18.52
CA VAL A 152 13.84 -6.14 17.90
C VAL A 152 14.98 -6.25 18.91
N PRO A 153 14.83 -7.04 19.97
CA PRO A 153 15.82 -7.18 21.02
C PRO A 153 17.22 -7.47 20.47
N ASP A 154 18.23 -7.01 21.15
CA ASP A 154 19.65 -7.22 20.85
C ASP A 154 20.15 -6.60 19.54
N LYS A 155 19.40 -5.70 18.94
CA LYS A 155 19.85 -4.97 17.75
C LYS A 155 20.08 -3.50 18.07
N ILE A 156 21.28 -3.05 17.76
CA ILE A 156 21.63 -1.64 17.78
C ILE A 156 21.32 -1.05 16.41
N TYR A 157 20.74 0.13 16.38
CA TYR A 157 20.51 0.87 15.13
C TYR A 157 21.86 1.22 14.48
N ALA A 158 22.01 0.90 13.20
CA ALA A 158 23.32 0.87 12.55
C ALA A 158 23.81 2.24 12.05
N PHE A 159 22.99 3.30 12.17
CA PHE A 159 23.29 4.59 11.54
C PHE A 159 23.10 5.76 12.51
N ASP A 160 23.90 6.81 12.29
CA ASP A 160 23.79 8.06 13.05
C ASP A 160 22.58 8.92 12.67
N ARG A 161 21.92 8.58 11.59
CA ARG A 161 20.72 9.26 11.06
C ARG A 161 19.62 8.28 10.75
N ILE A 162 18.39 8.79 10.76
CA ILE A 162 17.22 8.01 10.34
C ILE A 162 17.43 7.51 8.91
N ASN A 163 17.27 6.21 8.73
CA ASN A 163 17.12 5.57 7.41
C ASN A 163 15.65 5.25 7.19
N PRO A 164 14.89 6.16 6.54
CA PRO A 164 13.46 5.95 6.35
C PRO A 164 13.19 4.70 5.52
N ASP A 165 12.18 3.95 5.92
CA ASP A 165 11.59 2.87 5.15
C ASP A 165 10.11 3.12 4.81
N GLY A 166 9.50 4.12 5.43
CA GLY A 166 8.14 4.54 5.17
C GLY A 166 8.01 6.06 5.08
N MET A 167 7.09 6.52 4.25
CA MET A 167 6.77 7.92 4.04
C MET A 167 5.28 8.08 3.76
N ARG A 168 4.66 9.11 4.33
CA ARG A 168 3.27 9.50 4.06
C ARG A 168 3.16 10.99 3.86
N ILE A 169 2.21 11.40 3.03
CA ILE A 169 1.74 12.79 2.99
C ILE A 169 0.60 12.92 4.00
N CYS A 170 0.65 13.96 4.81
CA CYS A 170 -0.26 14.16 5.94
C CYS A 170 -0.74 15.60 5.99
N ASN A 171 -1.81 15.82 6.75
CA ASN A 171 -2.35 17.16 7.03
C ASN A 171 -2.33 17.50 8.53
N PHE A 172 -1.16 17.42 9.15
CA PHE A 172 -1.01 17.74 10.58
C PHE A 172 -1.27 19.21 10.89
N ARG A 173 -1.00 20.11 9.94
CA ARG A 173 -1.22 21.56 10.10
C ARG A 173 -2.64 22.01 9.78
N GLY A 174 -3.53 21.12 9.34
CA GLY A 174 -4.90 21.46 8.99
C GLY A 174 -5.01 22.42 7.80
N LEU A 175 -4.18 22.25 6.78
CA LEU A 175 -4.18 23.06 5.58
C LEU A 175 -5.32 22.65 4.65
N GLU A 176 -5.68 23.49 3.67
CA GLU A 176 -6.67 23.18 2.65
C GLU A 176 -6.27 21.94 1.82
N LYS A 177 -4.97 21.81 1.53
CA LYS A 177 -4.37 20.62 0.95
C LYS A 177 -3.29 20.08 1.88
N PRO A 178 -3.17 18.76 2.04
CA PRO A 178 -2.06 18.14 2.78
C PRO A 178 -0.70 18.58 2.24
N ARG A 179 0.22 18.98 3.12
CA ARG A 179 1.59 19.36 2.74
C ARG A 179 2.64 18.91 3.74
N ASP A 180 2.26 18.09 4.70
CA ASP A 180 3.19 17.57 5.69
C ASP A 180 3.70 16.22 5.26
N ILE A 181 4.94 15.90 5.62
CA ILE A 181 5.61 14.68 5.25
C ILE A 181 5.95 13.90 6.51
N LEU A 182 5.40 12.71 6.64
CA LEU A 182 5.79 11.76 7.66
C LEU A 182 6.91 10.89 7.12
N ILE A 183 7.98 10.72 7.88
CA ILE A 183 9.01 9.70 7.66
C ILE A 183 9.15 8.83 8.91
N LYS A 184 9.41 7.55 8.72
CA LYS A 184 9.69 6.62 9.81
C LYS A 184 10.83 5.68 9.45
N ASP A 185 11.57 5.25 10.47
CA ASP A 185 12.44 4.09 10.32
C ASP A 185 11.60 2.79 10.44
N ARG A 186 12.23 1.66 10.16
CA ARG A 186 11.54 0.37 10.18
C ARG A 186 10.97 -0.01 11.54
N TYR A 187 11.51 0.53 12.63
CA TYR A 187 11.24 -0.06 13.93
C TYR A 187 10.49 0.84 14.89
N CYS A 188 10.95 2.05 15.16
CA CYS A 188 10.33 2.82 16.25
C CYS A 188 10.35 4.33 16.13
N ARG A 189 11.11 4.92 15.21
CA ARG A 189 11.27 6.38 15.10
C ARG A 189 10.39 6.96 14.02
N VAL A 190 9.66 8.00 14.36
CA VAL A 190 8.72 8.72 13.48
C VAL A 190 8.98 10.21 13.57
N TYR A 191 9.04 10.88 12.42
CA TYR A 191 9.23 12.32 12.32
C TYR A 191 8.20 12.92 11.37
N ALA A 192 7.59 14.02 11.77
CA ALA A 192 6.78 14.86 10.90
C ALA A 192 7.58 16.05 10.43
N LEU A 193 7.56 16.31 9.13
CA LEU A 193 8.21 17.43 8.48
C LEU A 193 7.15 18.30 7.80
N ASN A 194 7.41 19.62 7.72
CA ASN A 194 6.64 20.48 6.84
C ASN A 194 7.15 20.38 5.38
N ASP A 195 6.50 21.08 4.46
CA ASP A 195 6.89 21.13 3.05
C ASP A 195 8.20 21.90 2.75
N ASP A 196 8.79 22.56 3.77
CA ASP A 196 10.17 23.07 3.75
C ASP A 196 11.20 22.07 4.30
N LEU A 197 10.74 20.85 4.62
CA LEU A 197 11.52 19.75 5.19
C LEU A 197 12.07 20.04 6.59
N GLU A 198 11.45 20.96 7.32
CA GLU A 198 11.75 21.23 8.72
C GLU A 198 10.99 20.29 9.64
N VAL A 199 11.65 19.77 10.67
CA VAL A 199 11.02 18.88 11.65
C VAL A 199 10.02 19.66 12.50
N MET A 200 8.75 19.25 12.47
CA MET A 200 7.69 19.81 13.32
C MET A 200 7.64 19.10 14.67
N TRP A 201 7.69 17.78 14.66
CA TRP A 201 7.70 16.96 15.87
C TRP A 201 8.29 15.57 15.55
N HIS A 202 8.61 14.83 16.60
CA HIS A 202 9.01 13.44 16.49
C HIS A 202 8.38 12.60 17.61
N PHE A 203 8.29 11.30 17.35
CA PHE A 203 7.82 10.33 18.31
C PHE A 203 8.68 9.07 18.24
N GLN A 204 9.05 8.55 19.40
CA GLN A 204 9.67 7.24 19.52
C GLN A 204 8.72 6.28 20.21
N SER A 205 8.39 5.20 19.52
CA SER A 205 7.60 4.12 20.08
C SER A 205 8.46 3.25 21.01
N ASP A 206 7.84 2.77 22.07
CA ASP A 206 8.42 1.75 22.96
C ASP A 206 8.27 0.32 22.40
N LYS A 207 7.64 0.19 21.23
CA LYS A 207 7.40 -1.06 20.50
C LYS A 207 7.71 -0.90 19.04
N ASN A 208 7.93 -2.03 18.36
CA ASN A 208 8.07 -2.05 16.91
C ASN A 208 6.82 -1.48 16.25
N THR A 209 6.98 -0.46 15.42
CA THR A 209 5.88 0.21 14.73
C THR A 209 5.38 -0.57 13.51
N GLY A 210 6.14 -1.55 13.02
CA GLY A 210 5.81 -2.27 11.80
C GLY A 210 6.06 -1.45 10.55
N HIS A 211 5.22 -1.67 9.51
CA HIS A 211 5.50 -1.18 8.18
C HIS A 211 4.77 0.12 7.85
N PHE A 212 3.45 0.12 7.82
CA PHE A 212 2.66 1.23 7.28
C PHE A 212 1.89 1.99 8.38
N PRO A 213 2.33 3.20 8.75
CA PRO A 213 1.53 4.09 9.56
C PRO A 213 0.35 4.61 8.74
N PHE A 214 -0.74 4.94 9.41
CA PHE A 214 -1.96 5.46 8.79
C PHE A 214 -2.32 6.82 9.36
N ALA A 215 -2.30 7.85 8.51
CA ALA A 215 -2.68 9.21 8.87
C ALA A 215 -4.12 9.48 8.43
N ILE A 216 -4.93 10.04 9.31
CA ILE A 216 -6.34 10.28 9.07
C ILE A 216 -6.94 11.25 10.10
N ASP A 217 -7.79 12.15 9.66
CA ASP A 217 -8.62 12.97 10.52
C ASP A 217 -9.74 12.12 11.14
N ILE A 218 -9.56 11.66 12.39
CA ILE A 218 -10.53 10.78 13.06
C ILE A 218 -11.70 11.54 13.69
N ASN A 219 -11.55 12.83 13.94
CA ASN A 219 -12.49 13.65 14.71
C ASN A 219 -13.19 14.72 13.87
N GLY A 220 -12.75 14.99 12.63
CA GLY A 220 -13.34 15.94 11.71
C GLY A 220 -12.89 17.38 11.96
N ASP A 221 -11.73 17.60 12.60
CA ASP A 221 -11.21 18.94 12.89
C ASP A 221 -10.29 19.51 11.79
N GLY A 222 -10.02 18.72 10.74
CA GLY A 222 -9.20 19.08 9.60
C GLY A 222 -7.72 18.77 9.78
N HIS A 223 -7.31 18.18 10.90
CA HIS A 223 -5.96 17.73 11.17
C HIS A 223 -5.91 16.20 11.16
N ASP A 224 -4.88 15.64 10.57
CA ASP A 224 -4.68 14.18 10.63
C ASP A 224 -4.13 13.78 11.98
N GLU A 225 -4.72 12.74 12.59
CA GLU A 225 -4.09 11.92 13.60
C GLU A 225 -3.27 10.81 12.91
N LEU A 226 -2.37 10.17 13.67
CA LEU A 226 -1.48 9.14 13.17
C LEU A 226 -1.58 7.86 13.99
N LEU A 227 -2.07 6.77 13.35
CA LEU A 227 -1.91 5.42 13.90
C LEU A 227 -0.58 4.84 13.42
N VAL A 228 0.35 4.64 14.34
CA VAL A 228 1.68 4.08 14.07
C VAL A 228 1.98 2.92 15.02
N GLY A 229 2.12 1.72 14.48
CA GLY A 229 2.09 0.51 15.28
C GLY A 229 0.79 0.46 16.09
N TYR A 230 0.89 0.29 17.39
CA TYR A 230 -0.27 0.26 18.29
C TYR A 230 -0.62 1.62 18.92
N ASN A 231 0.09 2.68 18.54
CA ASN A 231 -0.08 4.01 19.13
C ASN A 231 -0.85 4.94 18.20
N MET A 232 -1.86 5.63 18.74
CA MET A 232 -2.49 6.78 18.11
C MET A 232 -1.84 8.05 18.64
N LEU A 233 -1.40 8.89 17.73
CA LEU A 233 -0.82 10.20 18.03
C LEU A 233 -1.77 11.31 17.53
N ASP A 234 -1.81 12.43 18.24
CA ASP A 234 -2.45 13.63 17.73
C ASP A 234 -1.58 14.32 16.66
N TYR A 235 -2.10 15.34 16.01
CA TYR A 235 -1.40 16.11 14.98
C TYR A 235 -0.13 16.84 15.47
N ASN A 236 0.13 16.89 16.78
CA ASN A 236 1.35 17.42 17.38
C ASN A 236 2.34 16.32 17.81
N GLY A 237 2.03 15.05 17.52
CA GLY A 237 2.85 13.91 17.88
C GLY A 237 2.68 13.42 19.33
N ASN A 238 1.70 13.92 20.06
CA ASN A 238 1.42 13.45 21.42
C ASN A 238 0.61 12.17 21.38
N LYS A 239 0.98 11.21 22.20
CA LYS A 239 0.27 9.94 22.29
C LYS A 239 -1.11 10.10 22.93
N MET A 240 -2.16 9.78 22.18
CA MET A 240 -3.54 9.80 22.64
C MET A 240 -3.89 8.51 23.38
N TRP A 241 -3.59 7.36 22.77
CA TRP A 241 -3.82 6.05 23.32
C TRP A 241 -2.91 4.99 22.69
N THR A 242 -2.88 3.81 23.30
CA THR A 242 -2.20 2.62 22.77
C THR A 242 -3.18 1.46 22.80
N MET A 243 -3.27 0.68 21.73
CA MET A 243 -4.08 -0.54 21.72
C MET A 243 -3.61 -1.47 22.85
N PRO A 244 -4.54 -2.20 23.52
CA PRO A 244 -4.20 -3.11 24.63
C PRO A 244 -3.64 -4.45 24.13
N VAL A 245 -2.75 -4.40 23.16
CA VAL A 245 -2.02 -5.52 22.57
C VAL A 245 -0.56 -5.12 22.39
N ASN A 246 0.38 -6.04 22.40
CA ASN A 246 1.73 -5.62 22.64
C ASN A 246 2.82 -6.66 22.35
N GLU A 247 2.59 -7.60 21.46
CA GLU A 247 3.53 -8.70 21.33
C GLU A 247 4.49 -8.58 20.15
N ASP A 248 4.11 -7.84 19.10
CA ASP A 248 4.94 -7.71 17.90
C ASP A 248 4.68 -6.37 17.19
N HIS A 249 4.42 -6.36 15.89
CA HIS A 249 4.26 -5.17 15.05
C HIS A 249 2.97 -5.25 14.22
N ILE A 250 2.50 -4.09 13.77
CA ILE A 250 1.43 -3.99 12.78
C ILE A 250 2.05 -3.89 11.38
N ASP A 251 1.56 -4.72 10.45
CA ASP A 251 2.00 -4.70 9.06
C ASP A 251 1.18 -3.74 8.22
N GLU A 252 -0.14 -3.76 8.37
CA GLU A 252 -1.03 -2.93 7.58
C GLU A 252 -2.28 -2.52 8.38
N ILE A 253 -2.86 -1.36 8.03
CA ILE A 253 -4.01 -0.76 8.68
C ILE A 253 -4.97 -0.28 7.62
N VAL A 254 -6.27 -0.58 7.75
CA VAL A 254 -7.33 0.02 6.97
C VAL A 254 -8.46 0.51 7.88
N PRO A 255 -8.98 1.72 7.68
CA PRO A 255 -10.12 2.21 8.43
C PRO A 255 -11.43 1.71 7.84
N GLY A 256 -12.47 1.67 8.67
CA GLY A 256 -13.82 1.31 8.24
C GLY A 256 -14.88 1.77 9.22
N LYS A 257 -16.14 1.46 8.87
CA LYS A 257 -17.30 1.72 9.73
C LYS A 257 -18.26 0.55 9.69
N PHE A 258 -18.75 0.13 10.85
CA PHE A 258 -19.77 -0.91 10.91
C PHE A 258 -21.11 -0.36 10.40
N GLU A 259 -21.68 -0.99 9.38
CA GLU A 259 -23.00 -0.62 8.83
C GLU A 259 -24.15 -1.46 9.41
N SER A 260 -23.85 -2.52 10.13
CA SER A 260 -24.82 -3.41 10.75
C SER A 260 -24.32 -3.96 12.10
N GLY A 261 -25.10 -4.79 12.73
CA GLY A 261 -24.73 -5.51 13.97
C GLY A 261 -24.63 -4.65 15.23
N PRO A 262 -24.01 -5.21 16.28
CA PRO A 262 -23.97 -4.58 17.61
C PRO A 262 -23.10 -3.33 17.67
N HIS A 263 -22.20 -3.14 16.70
CA HIS A 263 -21.29 -2.00 16.60
C HIS A 263 -21.69 -1.00 15.51
N LYS A 264 -22.91 -1.10 14.96
CA LYS A 264 -23.38 -0.21 13.88
C LYS A 264 -23.09 1.25 14.16
N GLY A 265 -22.49 1.92 13.17
CA GLY A 265 -22.10 3.34 13.24
C GLY A 265 -20.73 3.59 13.87
N THR A 266 -20.12 2.58 14.52
CA THR A 266 -18.78 2.73 15.08
C THR A 266 -17.73 2.69 13.97
N LYS A 267 -16.85 3.69 13.92
CA LYS A 267 -15.66 3.70 13.08
C LYS A 267 -14.56 2.85 13.71
N PHE A 268 -13.79 2.15 12.89
CA PHE A 268 -12.77 1.21 13.35
C PHE A 268 -11.52 1.22 12.47
N PHE A 269 -10.44 0.68 13.01
CA PHE A 269 -9.26 0.24 12.27
C PHE A 269 -9.24 -1.28 12.21
N ALA A 270 -9.15 -1.84 11.01
CA ALA A 270 -8.79 -3.23 10.78
C ALA A 270 -7.28 -3.30 10.61
N CYS A 271 -6.61 -4.06 11.46
CA CYS A 271 -5.16 -4.14 11.53
C CYS A 271 -4.69 -5.57 11.38
N VAL A 272 -3.60 -5.78 10.70
CA VAL A 272 -2.89 -7.06 10.63
C VAL A 272 -1.55 -6.95 11.32
N ALA A 273 -1.22 -7.96 12.11
CA ALA A 273 -0.08 -7.93 13.02
C ALA A 273 0.67 -9.25 13.07
N GLY A 274 1.96 -9.17 13.39
CA GLY A 274 2.87 -10.29 13.34
C GLY A 274 2.45 -11.47 14.22
N LYS A 275 2.20 -11.24 15.51
CA LYS A 275 1.80 -12.30 16.45
C LYS A 275 0.31 -12.28 16.83
N GLU A 276 -0.26 -11.09 16.89
CA GLU A 276 -1.66 -10.93 17.27
C GLU A 276 -2.62 -11.40 16.18
N GLY A 277 -2.18 -11.45 14.94
CA GLY A 277 -3.00 -11.84 13.80
C GLY A 277 -3.89 -10.70 13.31
N PHE A 278 -5.19 -10.91 13.22
CA PHE A 278 -6.16 -9.90 12.78
C PHE A 278 -6.83 -9.21 13.98
N LEU A 279 -6.83 -7.89 13.94
CA LEU A 279 -7.36 -7.02 14.99
C LEU A 279 -8.40 -6.06 14.43
N ILE A 280 -9.45 -5.77 15.19
CA ILE A 280 -10.31 -4.62 14.97
C ILE A 280 -10.33 -3.78 16.24
N SER A 281 -9.96 -2.50 16.13
CA SER A 281 -10.02 -1.51 17.19
C SER A 281 -10.95 -0.37 16.80
N ASP A 282 -11.72 0.18 17.72
CA ASP A 282 -12.41 1.43 17.45
C ASP A 282 -11.42 2.62 17.41
N PHE A 283 -11.90 3.79 17.01
CA PHE A 283 -11.07 5.01 16.93
C PHE A 283 -10.61 5.55 18.30
N ASN A 284 -11.12 4.99 19.40
CA ASN A 284 -10.69 5.29 20.75
C ASN A 284 -9.69 4.27 21.32
N GLY A 285 -9.24 3.32 20.51
CA GLY A 285 -8.27 2.30 20.91
C GLY A 285 -8.86 1.10 21.62
N LYS A 286 -10.19 0.99 21.72
CA LYS A 286 -10.84 -0.18 22.30
C LYS A 286 -10.78 -1.34 21.32
N LEU A 287 -10.17 -2.43 21.74
CA LEU A 287 -10.11 -3.66 20.96
C LEU A 287 -11.52 -4.30 20.92
N LEU A 288 -12.06 -4.46 19.71
CA LEU A 288 -13.36 -5.06 19.44
C LEU A 288 -13.24 -6.51 19.00
N LYS A 289 -12.12 -6.86 18.34
CA LYS A 289 -11.84 -8.20 17.83
C LYS A 289 -10.35 -8.51 17.86
N LYS A 290 -10.00 -9.76 18.13
CA LYS A 290 -8.68 -10.34 17.97
C LYS A 290 -8.82 -11.78 17.50
N ASP A 291 -8.33 -12.08 16.29
CA ASP A 291 -8.25 -13.42 15.75
C ASP A 291 -6.78 -13.83 15.56
N GLY A 292 -6.36 -14.85 16.29
CA GLY A 292 -5.00 -15.39 16.26
C GLY A 292 -4.76 -16.28 15.04
N ILE A 293 -4.76 -15.70 13.85
CA ILE A 293 -4.58 -16.41 12.57
C ILE A 293 -3.10 -16.55 12.14
N GLY A 294 -2.17 -16.34 13.06
CA GLY A 294 -0.74 -16.30 12.78
C GLY A 294 -0.29 -14.93 12.32
N HIS A 295 0.89 -14.83 11.68
CA HIS A 295 1.40 -13.58 11.15
C HIS A 295 0.51 -13.11 10.01
N ALA A 296 -0.42 -12.21 10.30
CA ALA A 296 -1.25 -11.58 9.30
C ALA A 296 -0.49 -10.42 8.66
N GLN A 297 -0.51 -10.35 7.32
CA GLN A 297 0.37 -9.47 6.56
C GLN A 297 -0.37 -8.40 5.76
N ARG A 298 -1.53 -8.75 5.22
CA ARG A 298 -2.29 -7.87 4.33
C ARG A 298 -3.74 -7.84 4.77
N VAL A 299 -4.34 -6.66 4.66
CA VAL A 299 -5.76 -6.45 4.88
C VAL A 299 -6.31 -5.53 3.81
N SER A 300 -7.50 -5.81 3.34
CA SER A 300 -8.25 -4.88 2.50
C SER A 300 -9.72 -4.87 2.87
N LEU A 301 -10.41 -3.85 2.43
CA LEU A 301 -11.77 -3.58 2.83
C LEU A 301 -12.47 -2.88 1.66
N ALA A 302 -13.50 -3.51 1.07
CA ALA A 302 -14.25 -3.00 -0.08
C ALA A 302 -15.61 -3.68 -0.23
N ASN A 303 -16.37 -3.28 -1.25
CA ASN A 303 -17.69 -3.81 -1.55
C ASN A 303 -17.60 -5.13 -2.34
N TYR A 304 -17.13 -6.18 -1.69
CA TYR A 304 -16.96 -7.49 -2.34
C TYR A 304 -18.26 -8.27 -2.48
N LEU A 305 -19.24 -8.01 -1.60
CA LEU A 305 -20.58 -8.61 -1.60
C LEU A 305 -21.67 -7.52 -1.68
N PRO A 306 -21.97 -7.00 -2.88
CA PRO A 306 -22.83 -5.82 -3.05
C PRO A 306 -24.27 -6.00 -2.56
N ASN A 307 -24.69 -7.23 -2.30
CA ASN A 307 -26.02 -7.55 -1.76
C ASN A 307 -26.06 -7.55 -0.22
N ARG A 308 -24.94 -7.24 0.46
CA ARG A 308 -24.84 -7.13 1.91
C ARG A 308 -24.65 -5.67 2.35
N PRO A 309 -25.09 -5.29 3.55
CA PRO A 309 -24.82 -3.96 4.06
C PRO A 309 -23.34 -3.83 4.50
N GLY A 310 -22.75 -2.69 4.18
CA GLY A 310 -21.37 -2.38 4.54
C GLY A 310 -20.38 -3.01 3.58
N TYR A 311 -19.15 -3.11 4.03
CA TYR A 311 -18.05 -3.61 3.23
C TYR A 311 -17.35 -4.75 3.93
N GLU A 312 -16.87 -5.69 3.18
CA GLU A 312 -16.21 -6.88 3.70
C GLU A 312 -14.72 -6.64 3.90
N ILE A 313 -14.15 -7.41 4.81
CA ILE A 313 -12.72 -7.37 5.13
C ILE A 313 -12.09 -8.68 4.66
N VAL A 314 -10.97 -8.58 3.97
CA VAL A 314 -10.17 -9.74 3.60
C VAL A 314 -8.76 -9.61 4.16
N VAL A 315 -8.23 -10.70 4.69
CA VAL A 315 -6.93 -10.76 5.37
C VAL A 315 -6.17 -12.00 4.88
N VAL A 316 -4.85 -11.89 4.77
CA VAL A 316 -4.00 -13.05 4.50
C VAL A 316 -2.89 -13.17 5.54
N ASN A 317 -2.59 -14.40 5.97
CA ASN A 317 -1.41 -14.69 6.78
C ASN A 317 -0.18 -14.98 5.91
N PHE A 318 1.02 -14.84 6.49
CA PHE A 318 2.29 -14.99 5.80
C PHE A 318 3.39 -15.45 6.78
N TRP A 319 4.67 -15.35 6.45
CA TRP A 319 5.83 -15.64 7.31
C TRP A 319 5.68 -16.87 8.23
N GLY A 320 5.96 -18.05 7.68
CA GLY A 320 5.84 -19.31 8.38
C GLY A 320 4.42 -19.90 8.42
N HIS A 321 3.48 -19.26 7.73
CA HIS A 321 2.12 -19.71 7.50
C HIS A 321 1.86 -19.95 6.02
N GLN A 322 0.75 -20.60 5.69
CA GLN A 322 0.46 -21.09 4.33
C GLN A 322 -0.03 -20.00 3.37
N GLY A 323 -0.24 -18.77 3.81
CA GLY A 323 -0.88 -17.74 3.00
C GLY A 323 -2.39 -17.94 2.90
N ILE A 324 -3.01 -18.37 3.98
CA ILE A 324 -4.47 -18.56 4.04
C ILE A 324 -5.15 -17.20 3.97
N ILE A 325 -6.14 -17.10 3.10
CA ILE A 325 -7.00 -15.93 2.94
C ILE A 325 -8.23 -16.13 3.81
N TYR A 326 -8.50 -15.16 4.67
CA TYR A 326 -9.67 -15.11 5.54
C TYR A 326 -10.59 -13.99 5.09
N PHE A 327 -11.87 -14.29 4.97
CA PHE A 327 -12.86 -13.32 4.53
C PHE A 327 -13.91 -13.10 5.63
N TYR A 328 -14.14 -11.84 5.95
CA TYR A 328 -15.03 -11.41 7.01
C TYR A 328 -16.14 -10.51 6.45
N ASP A 329 -17.33 -10.61 7.01
CA ASP A 329 -18.39 -9.67 6.72
C ASP A 329 -18.14 -8.28 7.33
N SER A 330 -19.02 -7.33 7.06
CA SER A 330 -18.94 -5.96 7.55
C SER A 330 -19.11 -5.83 9.08
N GLU A 331 -19.44 -6.91 9.78
CA GLU A 331 -19.50 -6.98 11.25
C GLU A 331 -18.23 -7.61 11.86
N GLY A 332 -17.32 -8.08 11.00
CA GLY A 332 -16.10 -8.78 11.41
C GLY A 332 -16.31 -10.27 11.71
N ASN A 333 -17.41 -10.89 11.26
CA ASN A 333 -17.62 -12.34 11.38
C ASN A 333 -16.96 -13.04 10.20
N GLN A 334 -16.15 -14.07 10.47
CA GLN A 334 -15.54 -14.87 9.41
C GLN A 334 -16.61 -15.63 8.60
N LEU A 335 -16.62 -15.44 7.29
CA LEU A 335 -17.53 -16.13 6.38
C LEU A 335 -16.90 -17.38 5.77
N TRP A 336 -15.64 -17.26 5.34
CA TRP A 336 -14.90 -18.37 4.77
C TRP A 336 -13.38 -18.17 4.92
N GLU A 337 -12.62 -19.22 4.66
CA GLU A 337 -11.16 -19.18 4.51
C GLU A 337 -10.74 -20.04 3.32
N MET A 338 -9.63 -19.69 2.69
CA MET A 338 -9.13 -20.37 1.50
C MET A 338 -7.61 -20.39 1.46
N GLU A 339 -7.03 -21.54 1.12
CA GLU A 339 -5.63 -21.69 0.75
C GLU A 339 -5.53 -21.76 -0.78
N ASN A 340 -4.84 -20.80 -1.41
CA ASN A 340 -4.64 -20.79 -2.86
C ASN A 340 -3.28 -21.37 -3.30
N GLU A 341 -2.56 -22.01 -2.39
CA GLU A 341 -1.25 -22.65 -2.61
C GLU A 341 -0.09 -21.69 -2.95
N LEU A 342 -0.33 -20.36 -2.90
CA LEU A 342 0.67 -19.32 -3.10
C LEU A 342 0.69 -18.36 -1.92
N ASN A 343 1.89 -17.94 -1.53
CA ASN A 343 2.08 -16.86 -0.55
C ASN A 343 2.17 -15.49 -1.26
N GLY A 344 1.99 -14.43 -0.53
CA GLY A 344 2.18 -13.07 -1.03
C GLY A 344 1.03 -12.56 -1.89
N ASN A 345 -0.20 -13.01 -1.61
CA ASN A 345 -1.39 -12.46 -2.26
C ASN A 345 -1.57 -10.98 -1.89
N LEU A 346 -1.94 -10.17 -2.88
CA LEU A 346 -2.02 -8.71 -2.75
C LEU A 346 -3.27 -8.25 -2.01
N LEU A 347 -4.39 -8.93 -2.22
CA LEU A 347 -5.72 -8.58 -1.72
C LEU A 347 -6.20 -7.18 -2.15
N THR A 348 -5.71 -6.67 -3.26
CA THR A 348 -6.05 -5.34 -3.74
C THR A 348 -7.49 -5.32 -4.25
N PRO A 349 -8.34 -4.36 -3.80
CA PRO A 349 -9.66 -4.16 -4.37
C PRO A 349 -9.56 -3.67 -5.82
N VAL A 350 -10.38 -4.23 -6.70
CA VAL A 350 -10.43 -3.89 -8.13
C VAL A 350 -11.85 -3.57 -8.56
N ASN A 351 -12.04 -2.39 -9.12
CA ASN A 351 -13.26 -2.02 -9.83
C ASN A 351 -13.19 -2.55 -11.27
N TRP A 352 -13.52 -3.83 -11.46
CA TRP A 352 -13.39 -4.49 -12.76
C TRP A 352 -14.59 -4.36 -13.67
N THR A 353 -15.79 -4.39 -13.09
CA THR A 353 -17.06 -4.36 -13.85
C THR A 353 -17.70 -2.98 -13.97
N GLY A 354 -17.29 -2.03 -13.12
CA GLY A 354 -17.82 -0.66 -13.12
C GLY A 354 -19.22 -0.51 -12.51
N ASP A 355 -19.77 -1.56 -11.90
CA ASP A 355 -21.11 -1.58 -11.32
C ASP A 355 -21.15 -1.33 -9.81
N GLY A 356 -20.00 -1.04 -9.20
CA GLY A 356 -19.85 -0.78 -7.76
C GLY A 356 -19.51 -2.02 -6.93
N GLN A 357 -19.37 -3.19 -7.55
CA GLN A 357 -18.75 -4.36 -6.92
C GLN A 357 -17.24 -4.27 -7.06
N ASP A 358 -16.53 -4.56 -5.97
CA ASP A 358 -15.08 -4.74 -5.99
C ASP A 358 -14.72 -6.23 -6.05
N PHE A 359 -13.60 -6.54 -6.70
CA PHE A 359 -13.00 -7.87 -6.75
C PHE A 359 -11.66 -7.87 -6.02
N ILE A 360 -11.16 -9.03 -5.65
CA ILE A 360 -9.91 -9.18 -4.91
C ILE A 360 -8.82 -9.65 -5.86
N LEU A 361 -7.86 -8.79 -6.19
CA LEU A 361 -6.66 -9.19 -6.93
C LEU A 361 -5.74 -10.00 -6.03
N LEU A 362 -5.44 -11.23 -6.43
CA LEU A 362 -4.56 -12.10 -5.67
C LEU A 362 -3.09 -11.90 -6.04
N ASN A 363 -2.73 -12.27 -7.26
CA ASN A 363 -1.38 -12.20 -7.82
C ASN A 363 -1.46 -12.40 -9.33
N ALA A 364 -0.33 -12.40 -10.04
CA ALA A 364 -0.28 -12.51 -11.49
C ALA A 364 -0.02 -13.96 -12.00
N ASP A 365 -0.16 -14.98 -11.20
CA ASP A 365 -0.04 -16.37 -11.65
C ASP A 365 -1.20 -16.75 -12.57
N VAL A 366 -0.90 -17.48 -13.65
CA VAL A 366 -1.89 -17.84 -14.69
C VAL A 366 -2.99 -18.76 -14.16
N GLU A 367 -2.64 -19.68 -13.24
CA GLU A 367 -3.59 -20.68 -12.75
C GLU A 367 -4.27 -20.26 -11.44
N ARG A 368 -3.50 -19.64 -10.52
CA ARG A 368 -3.90 -19.37 -9.13
C ARG A 368 -4.00 -17.89 -8.81
N GLY A 369 -3.65 -17.03 -9.76
CA GLY A 369 -3.73 -15.59 -9.66
C GLY A 369 -5.04 -15.03 -10.23
N GLY A 370 -4.99 -13.78 -10.68
CA GLY A 370 -6.17 -13.06 -11.15
C GLY A 370 -7.03 -12.56 -10.01
N MET A 371 -8.34 -12.50 -10.24
CA MET A 371 -9.28 -11.92 -9.29
C MET A 371 -10.31 -12.93 -8.82
N ILE A 372 -10.63 -12.89 -7.53
CA ILE A 372 -11.77 -13.60 -6.93
C ILE A 372 -12.86 -12.62 -6.53
N ASP A 373 -14.09 -13.10 -6.48
CA ASP A 373 -15.24 -12.38 -5.92
C ASP A 373 -15.31 -12.55 -4.38
N GLY A 374 -16.31 -11.94 -3.75
CA GLY A 374 -16.56 -12.05 -2.31
C GLY A 374 -17.00 -13.46 -1.83
N ASN A 375 -17.27 -14.38 -2.73
CA ASN A 375 -17.53 -15.79 -2.42
C ASN A 375 -16.28 -16.68 -2.58
N GLY A 376 -15.14 -16.10 -2.94
CA GLY A 376 -13.89 -16.83 -3.17
C GLY A 376 -13.82 -17.54 -4.52
N ILE A 377 -14.68 -17.18 -5.46
CA ILE A 377 -14.68 -17.76 -6.82
C ILE A 377 -13.75 -16.97 -7.72
N GLN A 378 -12.82 -17.65 -8.40
CA GLN A 378 -11.94 -17.03 -9.38
C GLN A 378 -12.75 -16.63 -10.63
N VAL A 379 -13.02 -15.33 -10.75
CA VAL A 379 -13.89 -14.77 -11.80
C VAL A 379 -13.13 -14.19 -12.99
N VAL A 380 -11.88 -13.78 -12.80
CA VAL A 380 -11.00 -13.27 -13.88
C VAL A 380 -9.63 -13.90 -13.75
N LYS A 381 -9.12 -14.44 -14.86
CA LYS A 381 -7.79 -15.05 -14.96
C LYS A 381 -6.87 -14.18 -15.82
N PHE A 382 -5.58 -14.26 -15.52
CA PHE A 382 -4.56 -13.78 -16.45
C PHE A 382 -4.49 -14.68 -17.68
N PRO A 383 -4.28 -14.11 -18.89
CA PRO A 383 -3.98 -14.90 -20.08
C PRO A 383 -2.59 -15.57 -19.94
N ASP A 384 -2.41 -16.74 -20.55
CA ASP A 384 -1.09 -17.39 -20.68
C ASP A 384 -0.36 -16.81 -21.91
N ASP A 385 0.12 -15.58 -21.80
CA ASP A 385 0.75 -14.81 -22.89
C ASP A 385 2.21 -14.41 -22.59
N GLY A 386 2.79 -14.99 -21.52
CA GLY A 386 4.16 -14.72 -21.10
C GLY A 386 4.33 -13.43 -20.30
N HIS A 387 3.26 -12.92 -19.70
CA HIS A 387 3.35 -11.75 -18.84
C HIS A 387 4.21 -12.00 -17.58
N PRO A 388 4.81 -10.94 -17.02
CA PRO A 388 5.56 -11.04 -15.78
C PRO A 388 4.65 -11.36 -14.60
N THR A 389 5.18 -12.13 -13.63
CA THR A 389 4.44 -12.58 -12.44
C THR A 389 5.05 -12.09 -11.12
N MET A 390 6.10 -11.26 -11.17
CA MET A 390 6.80 -10.82 -9.96
C MET A 390 5.98 -9.83 -9.15
N CYS A 391 5.39 -8.85 -9.81
CA CYS A 391 4.58 -7.79 -9.20
C CYS A 391 3.28 -7.58 -9.97
N ALA A 392 2.25 -7.13 -9.28
CA ALA A 392 1.00 -6.70 -9.88
C ALA A 392 0.40 -5.53 -9.10
N GLU A 393 -0.38 -4.71 -9.81
CA GLU A 393 -1.01 -3.51 -9.30
C GLU A 393 -2.35 -3.32 -10.00
N ALA A 394 -3.34 -2.74 -9.30
CA ALA A 394 -4.60 -2.32 -9.90
C ALA A 394 -4.75 -0.80 -9.78
N VAL A 395 -4.99 -0.13 -10.87
CA VAL A 395 -5.08 1.33 -10.92
C VAL A 395 -5.92 1.76 -12.13
N ASN A 396 -6.75 2.77 -11.95
CA ASN A 396 -7.46 3.39 -13.06
C ASN A 396 -6.50 4.30 -13.83
N LEU A 397 -5.98 3.81 -14.95
CA LEU A 397 -4.97 4.51 -15.76
C LEU A 397 -5.56 5.24 -16.96
N CYS A 398 -6.56 4.67 -17.59
CA CYS A 398 -7.05 5.20 -18.84
C CYS A 398 -8.40 4.57 -19.22
N GLY A 399 -9.14 5.27 -20.05
CA GLY A 399 -10.33 4.76 -20.71
C GLY A 399 -11.62 5.08 -20.00
N ASP A 400 -12.00 4.33 -19.01
CA ASP A 400 -13.28 4.49 -18.32
C ASP A 400 -13.12 4.52 -16.78
N THR A 401 -14.18 4.24 -16.04
CA THR A 401 -14.16 4.29 -14.56
C THR A 401 -13.63 3.01 -13.91
N ARG A 402 -13.19 2.03 -14.69
CA ARG A 402 -12.70 0.74 -14.21
C ARG A 402 -11.18 0.74 -14.05
N ASP A 403 -10.68 -0.15 -13.22
CA ASP A 403 -9.24 -0.29 -13.00
C ASP A 403 -8.59 -1.16 -14.09
N GLU A 404 -7.40 -0.78 -14.54
CA GLU A 404 -6.45 -1.61 -15.26
C GLU A 404 -5.61 -2.44 -14.28
N ILE A 405 -5.04 -3.54 -14.78
CA ILE A 405 -4.09 -4.37 -14.04
C ILE A 405 -2.71 -4.23 -14.68
N VAL A 406 -1.75 -3.81 -13.87
CA VAL A 406 -0.34 -3.68 -14.27
C VAL A 406 0.45 -4.81 -13.65
N THR A 407 1.22 -5.55 -14.46
CA THR A 407 2.16 -6.57 -13.98
C THR A 407 3.56 -6.25 -14.48
N TRP A 408 4.58 -6.51 -13.66
CA TRP A 408 5.97 -6.27 -14.08
C TRP A 408 6.96 -7.20 -13.39
N ASP A 409 8.11 -7.34 -14.03
CA ASP A 409 9.33 -7.91 -13.49
C ASP A 409 10.51 -6.98 -13.78
N TYR A 410 11.72 -7.51 -13.81
CA TYR A 410 12.92 -6.73 -14.08
C TYR A 410 13.06 -6.25 -15.53
N ASP A 411 12.42 -6.94 -16.47
CA ASP A 411 12.62 -6.73 -17.90
C ASP A 411 11.41 -6.14 -18.62
N SER A 412 10.21 -6.38 -18.10
CA SER A 412 8.98 -6.04 -18.82
C SER A 412 7.82 -5.66 -17.91
N MET A 413 6.91 -4.86 -18.46
CA MET A 413 5.63 -4.52 -17.85
C MET A 413 4.51 -4.76 -18.85
N TYR A 414 3.42 -5.39 -18.39
CA TYR A 414 2.20 -5.56 -19.16
C TYR A 414 1.05 -4.84 -18.45
N ILE A 415 0.21 -4.17 -19.22
CA ILE A 415 -0.99 -3.48 -18.76
C ILE A 415 -2.18 -4.15 -19.41
N TYR A 416 -3.14 -4.58 -18.59
CA TYR A 416 -4.37 -5.22 -19.01
C TYR A 416 -5.58 -4.35 -18.71
N THR A 417 -6.51 -4.30 -19.64
CA THR A 417 -7.85 -3.72 -19.47
C THR A 417 -8.91 -4.78 -19.74
N GLN A 418 -10.17 -4.40 -19.67
CA GLN A 418 -11.31 -5.28 -19.96
C GLN A 418 -11.48 -5.49 -21.47
N ASP A 419 -12.01 -6.65 -21.89
CA ASP A 419 -12.25 -6.98 -23.29
C ASP A 419 -13.63 -6.54 -23.82
N ASP A 420 -14.49 -6.01 -22.96
CA ASP A 420 -15.79 -5.45 -23.33
C ASP A 420 -15.74 -3.94 -23.64
N ALA A 421 -16.88 -3.36 -23.97
CA ALA A 421 -16.96 -1.93 -24.26
C ALA A 421 -16.70 -1.07 -23.02
N PRO A 422 -16.07 0.10 -23.17
CA PRO A 422 -15.89 1.05 -22.07
C PRO A 422 -17.21 1.39 -21.36
N LYS A 423 -17.14 1.62 -20.04
CA LYS A 423 -18.26 1.94 -19.18
C LYS A 423 -17.96 3.15 -18.31
N ASP A 424 -18.89 4.09 -18.26
CA ASP A 424 -18.85 5.25 -17.35
C ASP A 424 -19.88 5.05 -16.23
N ASP A 425 -19.75 3.95 -15.51
CA ASP A 425 -20.68 3.58 -14.46
C ASP A 425 -20.27 4.14 -13.08
N VAL A 426 -20.36 3.32 -12.05
CA VAL A 426 -20.02 3.72 -10.67
C VAL A 426 -18.52 3.69 -10.47
N TYR A 427 -17.94 4.84 -10.18
CA TYR A 427 -16.58 4.96 -9.70
C TYR A 427 -16.57 5.35 -8.22
N ALA A 428 -15.86 4.59 -7.41
CA ALA A 428 -15.61 4.90 -6.02
C ALA A 428 -14.09 5.04 -5.82
N PRO A 429 -13.55 6.26 -5.86
CA PRO A 429 -12.12 6.48 -5.74
C PRO A 429 -11.61 6.03 -4.37
N PHE A 430 -10.36 5.68 -4.31
CA PHE A 430 -9.66 5.56 -3.05
C PHE A 430 -9.59 6.92 -2.35
N LYS A 431 -9.53 6.93 -1.02
CA LYS A 431 -9.57 8.18 -0.27
C LYS A 431 -8.39 9.10 -0.55
N TYR A 432 -7.21 8.53 -0.76
CA TYR A 432 -5.98 9.27 -1.01
C TYR A 432 -5.27 8.69 -2.26
N PRO A 433 -5.90 8.82 -3.45
CA PRO A 433 -5.40 8.15 -4.64
C PRO A 433 -4.04 8.66 -5.11
N ASP A 434 -3.74 9.93 -4.85
CA ASP A 434 -2.63 10.62 -5.50
C ASP A 434 -1.39 10.73 -4.62
N TYR A 435 -1.47 10.55 -3.30
CA TYR A 435 -0.36 10.90 -2.44
C TYR A 435 0.03 9.89 -1.34
N ASN A 436 -0.71 8.83 -1.13
CA ASN A 436 -0.34 7.81 -0.14
C ASN A 436 -0.33 6.41 -0.72
N ALA A 437 -0.08 6.29 -2.01
CA ALA A 437 0.04 5.01 -2.68
C ALA A 437 1.17 4.16 -2.11
N SER A 438 0.95 2.87 -2.03
CA SER A 438 1.95 1.90 -1.62
C SER A 438 1.82 0.64 -2.47
N ASN A 439 2.92 0.02 -2.83
CA ASN A 439 2.88 -1.29 -3.50
C ASN A 439 2.33 -2.39 -2.59
N TYR A 440 2.31 -2.16 -1.29
CA TYR A 440 1.57 -2.98 -0.34
C TYR A 440 0.10 -2.61 -0.30
N ARG A 441 -0.25 -1.43 -0.77
CA ARG A 441 -1.62 -0.99 -0.95
C ARG A 441 -2.49 -0.90 0.30
N GLY A 442 -1.90 -0.81 1.49
CA GLY A 442 -2.67 -0.61 2.69
C GLY A 442 -3.59 0.59 2.60
N GLU A 443 -3.06 1.70 2.14
CA GLU A 443 -3.78 2.96 1.99
C GLU A 443 -4.84 2.94 0.89
N TYR A 444 -4.67 2.07 -0.11
CA TYR A 444 -5.63 1.88 -1.19
C TYR A 444 -6.58 0.71 -0.98
N SER A 445 -6.41 -0.03 0.10
CA SER A 445 -7.23 -1.20 0.36
C SER A 445 -8.60 -0.87 0.92
N TYR A 446 -9.08 0.37 0.76
CA TYR A 446 -10.44 0.80 1.09
C TYR A 446 -10.91 1.93 0.17
N ARG A 447 -12.21 2.13 0.09
CA ARG A 447 -12.86 3.16 -0.74
C ARG A 447 -13.40 4.32 0.11
N GLU A 448 -13.47 5.52 -0.45
CA GLU A 448 -13.79 6.74 0.28
C GLU A 448 -15.17 6.80 0.94
N LYS A 449 -16.19 6.14 0.37
CA LYS A 449 -17.61 6.28 0.78
C LYS A 449 -17.97 5.71 2.16
N TRP A 450 -17.05 5.51 3.03
CA TRP A 450 -17.19 4.69 4.23
C TRP A 450 -17.37 5.41 5.53
N TRP A 451 -17.08 6.66 5.50
CA TRP A 451 -17.12 7.49 6.68
C TRP A 451 -18.50 8.09 6.90
#